data_c0a22ce9f6d95f7574a69a24e0571184
#
_entry.id   c0a22ce9f6d95f7574a69a24e0571184
#
_cell.length_a   1.000
_cell.length_b   1.000
_cell.length_c   1.000
_cell.angle_alpha   90.00
_cell.angle_beta   90.00
_cell.angle_gamma   90.00
#
_symmetry.space_group_name_H-M   'P 1'
#
loop_
_entity.id
_entity.type
_entity.pdbx_description
1 polymer ?
#
loop_
_entity_poly.entity_id
_entity_poly.type
_entity_poly.pdbx_seq_one_letter_code
_entity_poly.pdbx_strand_id
1 'polypeptide(L)'
;MRLKVSEVKTATDPKQWAVFERQECIHAHIAEHGMVNPIVVNSDHELQFGGCRLQYAVFAGWEYIDVIICDDPQEIRRLQDEHSGYEYSFLPEHLIERRQLN
;
A
#
# COMPACT_ATOMS: atom_id res chain seq x y z
N MET A 1 -7.43 12.72 -0.10
CA MET A 1 -8.82 12.26 -0.28
C MET A 1 -9.00 10.96 0.50
N ARG A 2 -10.21 10.68 0.97
CA ARG A 2 -10.52 9.46 1.74
C ARG A 2 -11.64 8.70 1.09
N LEU A 3 -11.51 7.38 1.08
CA LEU A 3 -12.59 6.46 0.71
C LEU A 3 -12.91 5.56 1.89
N LYS A 4 -14.12 5.00 1.90
CA LYS A 4 -14.39 3.87 2.78
C LYS A 4 -13.53 2.69 2.33
N VAL A 5 -12.96 1.97 3.28
CA VAL A 5 -12.16 0.77 2.98
C VAL A 5 -12.98 -0.21 2.13
N SER A 6 -14.28 -0.33 2.42
CA SER A 6 -15.21 -1.19 1.65
C SER A 6 -15.44 -0.75 0.20
N GLU A 7 -15.11 0.49 -0.15
CA GLU A 7 -15.26 1.01 -1.50
C GLU A 7 -14.03 0.78 -2.38
N VAL A 8 -12.92 0.34 -1.79
CA VAL A 8 -11.71 0.02 -2.55
C VAL A 8 -11.87 -1.37 -3.17
N LYS A 9 -11.76 -1.43 -4.49
CA LYS A 9 -11.96 -2.68 -5.24
C LYS A 9 -10.64 -3.41 -5.41
N THR A 10 -10.65 -4.70 -5.11
CA THR A 10 -9.52 -5.60 -5.30
C THR A 10 -9.99 -6.89 -5.96
N ALA A 11 -9.09 -7.60 -6.63
CA ALA A 11 -9.42 -8.86 -7.30
C ALA A 11 -9.78 -9.97 -6.30
N THR A 12 -9.18 -9.93 -5.11
CA THR A 12 -9.40 -10.91 -4.06
C THR A 12 -9.53 -10.20 -2.71
N ASP A 13 -10.10 -10.89 -1.71
CA ASP A 13 -10.29 -10.35 -0.37
C ASP A 13 -8.93 -10.10 0.31
N PRO A 14 -8.62 -8.85 0.72
CA PRO A 14 -7.38 -8.55 1.42
C PRO A 14 -7.13 -9.36 2.68
N LYS A 15 -8.18 -9.82 3.36
CA LYS A 15 -8.06 -10.67 4.56
C LYS A 15 -7.41 -12.01 4.26
N GLN A 16 -7.48 -12.47 3.00
CA GLN A 16 -6.93 -13.76 2.58
C GLN A 16 -5.54 -13.65 1.96
N TRP A 17 -5.01 -12.42 1.81
CA TRP A 17 -3.68 -12.24 1.29
C TRP A 17 -2.63 -12.72 2.29
N ALA A 18 -1.56 -13.33 1.77
CA ALA A 18 -0.45 -13.79 2.59
C ALA A 18 0.23 -12.62 3.33
N VAL A 19 0.69 -12.89 4.54
CA VAL A 19 1.44 -11.95 5.35
C VAL A 19 2.85 -12.51 5.55
N PHE A 20 3.78 -12.04 4.74
CA PHE A 20 5.19 -12.38 4.86
C PHE A 20 5.89 -11.38 5.79
N GLU A 21 7.17 -11.60 6.06
CA GLU A 21 7.97 -10.74 6.93
C GLU A 21 7.93 -9.27 6.50
N ARG A 22 7.97 -9.01 5.19
CA ARG A 22 7.88 -7.64 4.66
C ARG A 22 6.58 -6.96 5.05
N GLN A 23 5.45 -7.65 4.89
CA GLN A 23 4.14 -7.13 5.27
C GLN A 23 4.06 -6.91 6.77
N GLU A 24 4.61 -7.81 7.58
CA GLU A 24 4.65 -7.64 9.03
C GLU A 24 5.42 -6.39 9.44
N CYS A 25 6.56 -6.11 8.81
CA CYS A 25 7.34 -4.90 9.07
C CYS A 25 6.56 -3.64 8.69
N ILE A 26 5.88 -3.63 7.55
CA ILE A 26 5.06 -2.50 7.11
C ILE A 26 3.89 -2.29 8.06
N HIS A 27 3.21 -3.35 8.46
CA HIS A 27 2.11 -3.27 9.43
C HIS A 27 2.57 -2.74 10.79
N ALA A 28 3.71 -3.20 11.28
CA ALA A 28 4.28 -2.70 12.54
C ALA A 28 4.63 -1.21 12.46
N HIS A 29 5.18 -0.78 11.33
CA HIS A 29 5.50 0.63 11.09
C HIS A 29 4.23 1.49 11.08
N ILE A 30 3.18 1.04 10.41
CA ILE A 30 1.89 1.76 10.38
C ILE A 30 1.29 1.83 11.78
N ALA A 31 1.34 0.75 12.55
CA ALA A 31 0.84 0.72 13.91
C ALA A 31 1.55 1.72 14.82
N GLU A 32 2.84 1.92 14.61
CA GLU A 32 3.66 2.84 15.42
C GLU A 32 3.57 4.30 14.95
N HIS A 33 3.61 4.55 13.65
CA HIS A 33 3.76 5.88 13.06
C HIS A 33 2.52 6.39 12.32
N GLY A 34 1.52 5.54 12.12
CA GLY A 34 0.40 5.85 11.25
C GLY A 34 0.72 5.58 9.77
N MET A 35 -0.28 5.73 8.93
CA MET A 35 -0.14 5.54 7.48
C MET A 35 0.38 6.83 6.85
N VAL A 36 1.68 6.86 6.55
CA VAL A 36 2.35 8.05 6.00
C VAL A 36 1.99 8.28 4.54
N ASN A 37 1.95 7.20 3.75
CA ASN A 37 1.60 7.28 2.33
C ASN A 37 0.21 6.70 2.08
N PRO A 38 -0.66 7.40 1.31
CA PRO A 38 -1.95 6.86 0.92
C PRO A 38 -1.79 5.70 -0.07
N ILE A 39 -2.83 4.88 -0.20
CA ILE A 39 -2.92 3.94 -1.30
C ILE A 39 -3.28 4.67 -2.59
N VAL A 40 -3.04 4.06 -3.73
CA VAL A 40 -3.41 4.62 -5.03
C VAL A 40 -4.46 3.74 -5.69
N VAL A 41 -5.55 4.37 -6.11
CA VAL A 41 -6.65 3.73 -6.83
C VAL A 41 -6.90 4.49 -8.13
N ASN A 42 -7.54 3.83 -9.10
CA ASN A 42 -8.00 4.52 -10.30
C ASN A 42 -9.38 5.18 -10.06
N SER A 43 -9.94 5.83 -11.07
CA SER A 43 -11.24 6.50 -10.95
C SER A 43 -12.39 5.53 -10.71
N ASP A 44 -12.23 4.24 -10.98
CA ASP A 44 -13.19 3.19 -10.65
C ASP A 44 -12.97 2.61 -9.24
N HIS A 45 -12.09 3.20 -8.45
CA HIS A 45 -11.71 2.77 -7.10
C HIS A 45 -10.99 1.43 -7.05
N GLU A 46 -10.43 0.99 -8.17
CA GLU A 46 -9.63 -0.23 -8.21
C GLU A 46 -8.21 0.04 -7.70
N LEU A 47 -7.74 -0.80 -6.80
CA LEU A 47 -6.39 -0.66 -6.22
C LEU A 47 -5.32 -0.78 -7.31
N GLN A 48 -4.45 0.23 -7.38
CA GLN A 48 -3.29 0.23 -8.28
C GLN A 48 -2.02 -0.20 -7.54
N PHE A 49 -1.78 0.33 -6.35
CA PHE A 49 -0.75 -0.16 -5.43
C PHE A 49 -1.05 0.30 -4.00
N GLY A 50 -0.29 -0.25 -3.06
CA GLY A 50 -0.49 -0.01 -1.64
C GLY A 50 -1.23 -1.15 -0.95
N GLY A 51 -1.14 -2.37 -1.48
CA GLY A 51 -1.84 -3.54 -0.96
C GLY A 51 -1.55 -3.83 0.50
N CYS A 52 -0.30 -3.68 0.96
CA CYS A 52 0.05 -3.88 2.36
C CYS A 52 -0.66 -2.89 3.29
N ARG A 53 -0.80 -1.64 2.84
CA ARG A 53 -1.49 -0.58 3.60
C ARG A 53 -2.98 -0.87 3.66
N LEU A 54 -3.58 -1.26 2.55
CA LEU A 54 -4.98 -1.66 2.51
C LEU A 54 -5.25 -2.86 3.41
N GLN A 55 -4.39 -3.87 3.35
CA GLN A 55 -4.50 -5.06 4.19
C GLN A 55 -4.47 -4.68 5.68
N TYR A 56 -3.54 -3.80 6.07
CA TYR A 56 -3.49 -3.31 7.44
C TYR A 56 -4.79 -2.62 7.85
N ALA A 57 -5.32 -1.74 7.00
CA ALA A 57 -6.57 -1.04 7.28
C ALA A 57 -7.74 -2.01 7.48
N VAL A 58 -7.80 -3.05 6.66
CA VAL A 58 -8.81 -4.11 6.78
C VAL A 58 -8.67 -4.87 8.11
N PHE A 59 -7.46 -5.29 8.45
CA PHE A 59 -7.19 -6.02 9.69
C PHE A 59 -7.44 -5.15 10.94
N ALA A 60 -7.10 -3.87 10.86
CA ALA A 60 -7.30 -2.92 11.95
C ALA A 60 -8.76 -2.45 12.08
N GLY A 61 -9.63 -2.81 11.15
CA GLY A 61 -11.03 -2.42 11.17
C GLY A 61 -11.28 -0.96 10.87
N TRP A 62 -10.40 -0.32 10.08
CA TRP A 62 -10.60 1.08 9.69
C TRP A 62 -11.83 1.22 8.80
N GLU A 63 -12.62 2.25 9.03
CA GLU A 63 -13.75 2.59 8.17
C GLU A 63 -13.29 3.32 6.90
N TYR A 64 -12.31 4.22 7.04
CA TYR A 64 -11.79 5.07 5.97
C TYR A 64 -10.30 4.87 5.78
N ILE A 65 -9.82 5.14 4.57
CA ILE A 65 -8.41 5.11 4.21
C ILE A 65 -8.09 6.28 3.29
N ASP A 66 -6.91 6.87 3.46
CA ASP A 66 -6.44 7.93 2.56
C ASP A 66 -6.05 7.35 1.21
N VAL A 67 -6.51 7.98 0.13
CA VAL A 67 -6.25 7.54 -1.24
C VAL A 67 -5.81 8.68 -2.12
N ILE A 68 -5.03 8.33 -3.15
CA ILE A 68 -4.79 9.17 -4.33
C ILE A 68 -5.54 8.49 -5.48
N ILE A 69 -6.38 9.26 -6.19
CA ILE A 69 -7.02 8.77 -7.40
C ILE A 69 -6.17 9.18 -8.59
N CYS A 70 -5.71 8.20 -9.37
CA CYS A 70 -4.85 8.42 -10.52
C CYS A 70 -5.10 7.36 -11.57
N ASP A 71 -5.33 7.80 -12.82
CA ASP A 71 -5.53 6.92 -13.98
C ASP A 71 -4.33 6.90 -14.92
N ASP A 72 -3.36 7.80 -14.74
CA ASP A 72 -2.18 7.89 -15.59
C ASP A 72 -1.13 6.85 -15.16
N PRO A 73 -0.82 5.84 -16.01
CA PRO A 73 0.15 4.81 -15.68
C PRO A 73 1.55 5.35 -15.32
N GLN A 74 1.98 6.42 -15.96
CA GLN A 74 3.29 7.02 -15.69
C GLN A 74 3.32 7.67 -14.30
N GLU A 75 2.26 8.38 -13.96
CA GLU A 75 2.13 9.00 -12.63
C GLU A 75 1.98 7.95 -11.54
N ILE A 76 1.23 6.89 -11.79
CA ILE A 76 1.10 5.76 -10.86
C ILE A 76 2.47 5.16 -10.58
N ARG A 77 3.30 4.95 -11.62
CA ARG A 77 4.65 4.42 -11.46
C ARG A 77 5.53 5.35 -10.64
N ARG A 78 5.46 6.66 -10.90
CA ARG A 78 6.22 7.66 -10.15
C ARG A 78 5.84 7.63 -8.67
N LEU A 79 4.55 7.60 -8.36
CA LEU A 79 4.06 7.51 -6.99
C LEU A 79 4.51 6.21 -6.31
N GLN A 80 4.48 5.10 -7.03
CA GLN A 80 4.92 3.81 -6.51
C GLN A 80 6.40 3.84 -6.14
N ASP A 81 7.25 4.41 -7.00
CA ASP A 81 8.69 4.53 -6.74
C ASP A 81 8.94 5.43 -5.52
N GLU A 82 8.22 6.53 -5.39
CA GLU A 82 8.32 7.44 -4.25
C GLU A 82 7.93 6.76 -2.94
N HIS A 83 6.82 6.02 -2.94
CA HIS A 83 6.36 5.29 -1.75
C HIS A 83 7.31 4.13 -1.38
N SER A 84 7.85 3.45 -2.39
CA SER A 84 8.86 2.40 -2.17
C SER A 84 10.14 2.98 -1.56
N GLY A 85 10.56 4.16 -2.00
CA GLY A 85 11.70 4.86 -1.41
C GLY A 85 11.52 5.12 0.09
N TYR A 86 10.31 5.51 0.49
CA TYR A 86 9.98 5.67 1.91
C TYR A 86 10.07 4.34 2.67
N GLU A 87 9.50 3.26 2.10
CA GLU A 87 9.57 1.94 2.72
C GLU A 87 11.01 1.46 2.90
N TYR A 88 11.90 1.73 1.94
CA TYR A 88 13.30 1.38 2.03
C TYR A 88 14.02 2.08 3.19
N SER A 89 13.49 3.18 3.69
CA SER A 89 14.07 3.90 4.82
C SER A 89 13.93 3.16 6.15
N PHE A 90 12.97 2.24 6.27
CA PHE A 90 12.74 1.51 7.52
C PHE A 90 12.76 -0.02 7.38
N LEU A 91 12.68 -0.56 6.18
CA LEU A 91 12.75 -2.01 5.99
C LEU A 91 14.17 -2.54 6.20
N PRO A 92 14.32 -3.75 6.80
CA PRO A 92 15.60 -4.44 6.82
C PRO A 92 16.13 -4.67 5.40
N GLU A 93 17.43 -4.57 5.22
CA GLU A 93 18.05 -4.65 3.89
C GLU A 93 17.68 -5.93 3.13
N HIS A 94 17.59 -7.07 3.83
CA HIS A 94 17.24 -8.35 3.21
C HIS A 94 15.80 -8.41 2.67
N LEU A 95 14.93 -7.48 3.05
CA LEU A 95 13.55 -7.39 2.58
C LEU A 95 13.37 -6.37 1.45
N ILE A 96 14.42 -5.63 1.11
CA ILE A 96 14.38 -4.66 0.02
C ILE A 96 14.58 -5.40 -1.29
N GLU A 97 13.54 -5.42 -2.12
CA GLU A 97 13.66 -5.95 -3.47
C GLU A 97 14.55 -5.03 -4.30
N ARG A 98 15.74 -5.52 -4.60
CA ARG A 98 16.60 -4.86 -5.56
C ARG A 98 16.23 -5.38 -6.93
N ARG A 99 15.60 -4.53 -7.74
CA ARG A 99 15.47 -4.84 -9.16
C ARG A 99 16.88 -4.99 -9.70
N GLN A 100 17.19 -6.18 -10.19
CA GLN A 100 18.43 -6.37 -10.91
C GLN A 100 18.35 -5.56 -12.19
N LEU A 101 19.12 -4.49 -12.21
CA LEU A 101 19.38 -3.75 -13.43
C LEU A 101 20.46 -4.50 -14.20
N ASN A 102 20.04 -5.28 -15.13
CA ASN A 102 20.98 -5.87 -16.09
C ASN A 102 21.22 -4.89 -17.23
#